data_29855e18920f78ec830114c2777e66e6
#
_entry.id   29855e18920f78ec830114c2777e66e6
#
_cell.length_a   1.000
_cell.length_b   1.000
_cell.length_c   1.000
_cell.angle_alpha   90.00
_cell.angle_beta   90.00
_cell.angle_gamma   90.00
#
_symmetry.space_group_name_H-M   'P 1'
#
loop_
_entity.id
_entity.type
_entity.pdbx_description
1 polymer ?
#
loop_
_entity_poly.entity_id
_entity_poly.type
_entity_poly.pdbx_seq_one_letter_code
_entity_poly.pdbx_strand_id
1 'polypeptide(L)'
;IRRIIVPEAQVEAVSQALIARLENVVVGDPAQEGVKMGALVNSEQRADVQEKVDHLLASGCQIRLGGKADLQAPGAFFPPTLLFCPQPDETPAVHATEAFGPVATLMPYRNSEHAMQLARAGGGSLAGTLVTADTRVARQFIAGAARAHGRIQILNQESSKESTGHGSPLPQLVHGGPGRAGGGEELGGLRAVKHYLQRTE
;
A
#
# COMPACT_ATOMS: atom_id res chain seq x y z
N ILE A 1 -2.32 -0.14 -1.50
CA ILE A 1 -0.91 -0.61 -1.40
C ILE A 1 -0.01 0.59 -1.63
N ARG A 2 0.78 0.94 -0.62
CA ARG A 2 1.67 2.10 -0.69
C ARG A 2 3.06 1.77 -1.26
N ARG A 3 3.64 0.64 -0.86
CA ARG A 3 4.99 0.23 -1.22
C ARG A 3 4.99 -1.12 -1.90
N ILE A 4 5.60 -1.21 -3.07
CA ILE A 4 5.72 -2.41 -3.89
C ILE A 4 7.20 -2.75 -3.98
N ILE A 5 7.62 -3.80 -3.28
CA ILE A 5 9.03 -4.20 -3.12
C ILE A 5 9.27 -5.41 -4.01
N VAL A 6 10.13 -5.30 -5.03
CA VAL A 6 10.33 -6.34 -6.06
C VAL A 6 11.80 -6.66 -6.25
N PRO A 7 12.14 -7.87 -6.71
CA PRO A 7 13.53 -8.17 -7.11
C PRO A 7 14.02 -7.16 -8.14
N GLU A 8 15.25 -6.68 -7.98
CA GLU A 8 15.85 -5.70 -8.90
C GLU A 8 15.74 -6.12 -10.37
N ALA A 9 15.98 -7.40 -10.66
CA ALA A 9 15.87 -7.95 -12.01
C ALA A 9 14.43 -7.95 -12.59
N GLN A 10 13.41 -7.76 -11.77
CA GLN A 10 12.00 -7.79 -12.19
C GLN A 10 11.34 -6.41 -12.20
N VAL A 11 12.04 -5.36 -11.80
CA VAL A 11 11.48 -4.00 -11.68
C VAL A 11 10.77 -3.57 -12.96
N GLU A 12 11.43 -3.70 -14.11
CA GLU A 12 10.85 -3.23 -15.36
C GLU A 12 9.64 -4.06 -15.78
N ALA A 13 9.70 -5.39 -15.68
CA ALA A 13 8.59 -6.27 -16.04
C ALA A 13 7.35 -6.00 -15.14
N VAL A 14 7.57 -5.84 -13.84
CA VAL A 14 6.49 -5.53 -12.89
C VAL A 14 5.94 -4.12 -13.13
N SER A 15 6.82 -3.13 -13.40
CA SER A 15 6.42 -1.77 -13.73
C SER A 15 5.49 -1.74 -14.94
N GLN A 16 5.88 -2.38 -16.05
CA GLN A 16 5.08 -2.45 -17.27
C GLN A 16 3.73 -3.16 -17.04
N ALA A 17 3.73 -4.26 -16.30
CA ALA A 17 2.50 -4.98 -15.98
C ALA A 17 1.53 -4.14 -15.12
N LEU A 18 2.05 -3.33 -14.19
CA LEU A 18 1.25 -2.42 -13.38
C LEU A 18 0.72 -1.26 -14.23
N ILE A 19 1.55 -0.62 -15.05
CA ILE A 19 1.15 0.47 -15.94
C ILE A 19 0.00 0.00 -16.83
N ALA A 20 0.16 -1.13 -17.53
CA ALA A 20 -0.86 -1.66 -18.44
C ALA A 20 -2.23 -1.90 -17.76
N ARG A 21 -2.25 -2.18 -16.45
CA ARG A 21 -3.49 -2.33 -15.69
C ARG A 21 -4.04 -0.99 -15.21
N LEU A 22 -3.18 -0.10 -14.73
CA LEU A 22 -3.56 1.19 -14.15
C LEU A 22 -4.05 2.18 -15.22
N GLU A 23 -3.51 2.15 -16.43
CA GLU A 23 -3.94 2.97 -17.56
C GLU A 23 -5.41 2.71 -17.97
N ASN A 24 -5.90 1.50 -17.68
CA ASN A 24 -7.29 1.12 -17.96
C ASN A 24 -8.25 1.43 -16.81
N VAL A 25 -7.80 2.09 -15.75
CA VAL A 25 -8.66 2.50 -14.63
C VAL A 25 -9.39 3.77 -14.99
N VAL A 26 -10.68 3.68 -15.24
CA VAL A 26 -11.55 4.84 -15.47
C VAL A 26 -11.84 5.50 -14.13
N VAL A 27 -11.42 6.75 -14.01
CA VAL A 27 -11.65 7.60 -12.84
C VAL A 27 -12.83 8.52 -13.14
N GLY A 28 -13.82 8.57 -12.23
CA GLY A 28 -15.00 9.40 -12.46
C GLY A 28 -16.08 9.19 -11.40
N ASP A 29 -17.30 9.57 -11.74
CA ASP A 29 -18.48 9.35 -10.90
C ASP A 29 -18.78 7.85 -10.79
N PRO A 30 -18.75 7.26 -9.58
CA PRO A 30 -19.01 5.84 -9.38
C PRO A 30 -20.40 5.36 -9.81
N ALA A 31 -21.36 6.27 -9.98
CA ALA A 31 -22.68 5.96 -10.50
C ALA A 31 -22.69 5.65 -12.00
N GLN A 32 -21.63 6.00 -12.71
CA GLN A 32 -21.51 5.76 -14.15
C GLN A 32 -20.93 4.38 -14.42
N GLU A 33 -21.47 3.71 -15.44
CA GLU A 33 -20.99 2.40 -15.86
C GLU A 33 -19.54 2.49 -16.34
N GLY A 34 -18.72 1.49 -15.98
CA GLY A 34 -17.31 1.41 -16.36
C GLY A 34 -16.35 2.17 -15.46
N VAL A 35 -16.82 3.07 -14.60
CA VAL A 35 -15.97 3.73 -13.61
C VAL A 35 -15.49 2.73 -12.57
N LYS A 36 -14.17 2.74 -12.31
CA LYS A 36 -13.51 1.83 -11.38
C LYS A 36 -12.97 2.55 -10.14
N MET A 37 -12.78 3.86 -10.21
CA MET A 37 -12.26 4.65 -9.10
C MET A 37 -12.98 6.00 -9.03
N GLY A 38 -13.50 6.33 -7.85
CA GLY A 38 -14.13 7.60 -7.54
C GLY A 38 -13.16 8.69 -7.11
N ALA A 39 -13.73 9.79 -6.62
CA ALA A 39 -12.98 10.90 -6.06
C ALA A 39 -12.40 10.58 -4.67
N LEU A 40 -11.39 11.32 -4.26
CA LEU A 40 -10.93 11.41 -2.87
C LEU A 40 -12.02 12.10 -2.02
N VAL A 41 -11.83 12.11 -0.70
CA VAL A 41 -12.86 12.59 0.23
C VAL A 41 -13.22 14.08 0.01
N ASN A 42 -12.24 14.91 -0.33
CA ASN A 42 -12.41 16.33 -0.63
C ASN A 42 -11.21 16.91 -1.42
N SER A 43 -11.30 18.21 -1.78
CA SER A 43 -10.23 18.91 -2.51
C SER A 43 -8.98 19.13 -1.67
N GLU A 44 -9.10 19.26 -0.37
CA GLU A 44 -7.95 19.41 0.53
C GLU A 44 -7.11 18.12 0.53
N GLN A 45 -7.79 16.96 0.60
CA GLN A 45 -7.11 15.66 0.48
C GLN A 45 -6.44 15.49 -0.88
N ARG A 46 -7.06 15.98 -1.97
CA ARG A 46 -6.45 15.97 -3.29
C ARG A 46 -5.17 16.80 -3.33
N ALA A 47 -5.18 17.99 -2.73
CA ALA A 47 -4.01 18.85 -2.63
C ALA A 47 -2.90 18.23 -1.77
N ASP A 48 -3.25 17.64 -0.63
CA ASP A 48 -2.33 16.89 0.25
C ASP A 48 -1.66 15.72 -0.47
N VAL A 49 -2.42 14.96 -1.26
CA VAL A 49 -1.86 13.86 -2.07
C VAL A 49 -0.87 14.39 -3.10
N GLN A 50 -1.20 15.52 -3.77
CA GLN A 50 -0.28 16.13 -4.74
C GLN A 50 1.01 16.60 -4.06
N GLU A 51 0.91 17.28 -2.92
CA GLU A 51 2.08 17.73 -2.15
C GLU A 51 2.99 16.54 -1.77
N LYS A 52 2.41 15.43 -1.33
CA LYS A 52 3.17 14.22 -0.98
C LYS A 52 3.81 13.56 -2.19
N VAL A 53 3.16 13.56 -3.35
CA VAL A 53 3.77 13.10 -4.60
C VAL A 53 4.95 13.99 -4.96
N ASP A 54 4.79 15.31 -4.93
CA ASP A 54 5.84 16.27 -5.22
C ASP A 54 7.03 16.12 -4.25
N HIS A 55 6.75 15.91 -2.97
CA HIS A 55 7.77 15.62 -1.97
C HIS A 55 8.56 14.34 -2.28
N LEU A 56 7.88 13.27 -2.68
CA LEU A 56 8.54 12.01 -3.07
C LEU A 56 9.41 12.17 -4.32
N LEU A 57 8.95 12.96 -5.29
CA LEU A 57 9.72 13.28 -6.50
C LEU A 57 10.97 14.11 -6.16
N ALA A 58 10.83 15.12 -5.32
CA ALA A 58 11.95 15.93 -4.84
C ALA A 58 12.96 15.11 -4.03
N SER A 59 12.51 13.99 -3.44
CA SER A 59 13.36 13.06 -2.68
C SER A 59 14.03 11.99 -3.54
N GLY A 60 13.91 12.04 -4.89
CA GLY A 60 14.57 11.12 -5.80
C GLY A 60 13.69 10.01 -6.39
N CYS A 61 12.39 9.99 -6.09
CA CYS A 61 11.45 9.11 -6.80
C CYS A 61 11.18 9.63 -8.22
N GLN A 62 10.76 8.72 -9.11
CA GLN A 62 10.48 9.00 -10.52
C GLN A 62 9.03 8.61 -10.83
N ILE A 63 8.36 9.37 -11.69
CA ILE A 63 7.02 9.00 -12.18
C ILE A 63 7.15 7.89 -13.21
N ARG A 64 6.34 6.85 -13.06
CA ARG A 64 6.11 5.81 -14.07
C ARG A 64 4.74 5.94 -14.71
N LEU A 65 3.74 6.41 -13.95
CA LEU A 65 2.37 6.67 -14.42
C LEU A 65 1.72 7.74 -13.53
N GLY A 66 0.86 8.59 -14.11
CA GLY A 66 0.07 9.59 -13.37
C GLY A 66 0.93 10.68 -12.74
N GLY A 67 0.80 10.89 -11.46
CA GLY A 67 1.64 11.80 -10.66
C GLY A 67 1.18 13.25 -10.61
N LYS A 68 0.15 13.64 -11.38
CA LYS A 68 -0.35 15.02 -11.39
C LYS A 68 -1.87 15.06 -11.50
N ALA A 69 -2.50 15.71 -10.57
CA ALA A 69 -3.91 16.06 -10.64
C ALA A 69 -4.12 17.48 -11.20
N ASP A 70 -5.23 17.68 -11.88
CA ASP A 70 -5.70 19.05 -12.18
C ASP A 70 -6.40 19.61 -10.94
N LEU A 71 -5.67 20.42 -10.17
CA LEU A 71 -6.20 20.99 -8.93
C LEU A 71 -7.27 22.06 -9.16
N GLN A 72 -7.47 22.51 -10.39
CA GLN A 72 -8.53 23.46 -10.76
C GLN A 72 -9.81 22.78 -11.24
N ALA A 73 -9.72 21.50 -11.63
CA ALA A 73 -10.89 20.74 -12.05
C ALA A 73 -11.89 20.54 -10.90
N PRO A 74 -13.19 20.53 -11.19
CA PRO A 74 -14.20 20.24 -10.18
C PRO A 74 -14.06 18.81 -9.65
N GLY A 75 -14.49 18.63 -8.39
CA GLY A 75 -14.35 17.36 -7.69
C GLY A 75 -12.95 17.12 -7.14
N ALA A 76 -12.75 15.98 -6.49
CA ALA A 76 -11.50 15.59 -5.83
C ALA A 76 -10.85 14.38 -6.51
N PHE A 77 -10.89 14.32 -7.82
CA PHE A 77 -10.32 13.21 -8.57
C PHE A 77 -8.79 13.29 -8.60
N PHE A 78 -8.16 12.14 -8.48
CA PHE A 78 -6.72 11.97 -8.59
C PHE A 78 -6.41 10.76 -9.47
N PRO A 79 -5.49 10.86 -10.43
CA PRO A 79 -5.17 9.73 -11.30
C PRO A 79 -4.44 8.61 -10.56
N PRO A 80 -4.61 7.33 -10.96
CA PRO A 80 -3.74 6.27 -10.50
C PRO A 80 -2.29 6.65 -10.73
N THR A 81 -1.48 6.56 -9.68
CA THR A 81 -0.10 7.03 -9.71
C THR A 81 0.85 5.92 -9.29
N LEU A 82 1.80 5.62 -10.17
CA LEU A 82 2.91 4.72 -9.90
C LEU A 82 4.21 5.51 -9.92
N LEU A 83 4.89 5.51 -8.78
CA LEU A 83 6.23 6.05 -8.63
C LEU A 83 7.26 4.90 -8.62
N PHE A 84 8.49 5.21 -8.93
CA PHE A 84 9.64 4.33 -8.78
C PHE A 84 10.71 5.02 -7.93
N CYS A 85 11.18 4.33 -6.89
CA CYS A 85 12.30 4.78 -6.07
C CYS A 85 13.51 3.87 -6.35
N PRO A 86 14.51 4.34 -7.09
CA PRO A 86 15.66 3.50 -7.47
C PRO A 86 16.59 3.17 -6.30
N GLN A 87 16.66 4.03 -5.30
CA GLN A 87 17.55 3.93 -4.14
C GLN A 87 16.77 4.02 -2.83
N PRO A 88 15.95 2.98 -2.50
CA PRO A 88 15.07 3.03 -1.34
C PRO A 88 15.83 3.11 0.00
N ASP A 89 17.06 2.62 0.08
CA ASP A 89 17.90 2.72 1.29
C ASP A 89 18.33 4.17 1.57
N GLU A 90 18.51 4.97 0.51
CA GLU A 90 18.98 6.35 0.57
C GLU A 90 17.84 7.37 0.54
N THR A 91 16.59 6.90 0.42
CA THR A 91 15.40 7.74 0.30
C THR A 91 14.44 7.50 1.47
N PRO A 92 14.72 7.99 2.69
CA PRO A 92 13.85 7.77 3.85
C PRO A 92 12.41 8.24 3.63
N ALA A 93 12.21 9.25 2.79
CA ALA A 93 10.89 9.79 2.47
C ALA A 93 9.95 8.72 1.93
N VAL A 94 10.41 7.76 1.11
CA VAL A 94 9.54 6.72 0.52
C VAL A 94 8.96 5.79 1.60
N HIS A 95 9.62 5.66 2.73
CA HIS A 95 9.15 4.86 3.86
C HIS A 95 8.28 5.65 4.82
N ALA A 96 8.58 6.93 5.01
CA ALA A 96 7.91 7.81 5.97
C ALA A 96 6.63 8.45 5.41
N THR A 97 6.61 8.82 4.13
CA THR A 97 5.49 9.52 3.51
C THR A 97 4.36 8.57 3.14
N GLU A 98 3.15 8.92 3.50
CA GLU A 98 1.94 8.20 3.11
C GLU A 98 0.97 9.18 2.46
N ALA A 99 0.78 9.03 1.15
CA ALA A 99 -0.24 9.74 0.40
C ALA A 99 -1.56 8.95 0.51
N PHE A 100 -2.54 9.52 1.21
CA PHE A 100 -3.88 8.92 1.32
C PHE A 100 -4.66 9.10 0.02
N GLY A 101 -4.19 8.44 -1.04
CA GLY A 101 -4.71 8.49 -2.39
C GLY A 101 -4.21 7.31 -3.23
N PRO A 102 -4.52 7.29 -4.52
CA PRO A 102 -4.17 6.19 -5.43
C PRO A 102 -2.70 6.25 -5.86
N VAL A 103 -1.80 6.25 -4.89
CA VAL A 103 -0.34 6.38 -5.09
C VAL A 103 0.37 5.16 -4.54
N ALA A 104 1.18 4.53 -5.36
CA ALA A 104 2.06 3.44 -4.97
C ALA A 104 3.49 3.71 -5.45
N THR A 105 4.47 3.25 -4.68
CA THR A 105 5.89 3.37 -5.06
C THR A 105 6.53 2.01 -5.20
N LEU A 106 7.03 1.73 -6.40
CA LEU A 106 7.81 0.55 -6.73
C LEU A 106 9.26 0.78 -6.30
N MET A 107 9.87 -0.22 -5.66
CA MET A 107 11.26 -0.15 -5.19
C MET A 107 11.96 -1.49 -5.33
N PRO A 108 13.25 -1.49 -5.74
CA PRO A 108 14.03 -2.70 -5.93
C PRO A 108 14.54 -3.27 -4.62
N TYR A 109 14.71 -4.59 -4.57
CA TYR A 109 15.52 -5.25 -3.57
C TYR A 109 16.55 -6.19 -4.19
N ARG A 110 17.69 -6.36 -3.53
CA ARG A 110 18.82 -7.18 -4.00
C ARG A 110 18.71 -8.65 -3.58
N ASN A 111 18.19 -8.91 -2.38
CA ASN A 111 18.06 -10.24 -1.81
C ASN A 111 16.95 -10.24 -0.72
N SER A 112 16.61 -11.42 -0.21
CA SER A 112 15.53 -11.59 0.77
C SER A 112 15.74 -10.78 2.06
N GLU A 113 16.97 -10.65 2.56
CA GLU A 113 17.26 -9.84 3.75
C GLU A 113 16.96 -8.36 3.48
N HIS A 114 17.40 -7.85 2.34
CA HIS A 114 17.10 -6.48 1.92
C HIS A 114 15.59 -6.24 1.77
N ALA A 115 14.84 -7.19 1.18
CA ALA A 115 13.39 -7.10 1.10
C ALA A 115 12.73 -6.96 2.49
N MET A 116 13.19 -7.74 3.47
CA MET A 116 12.71 -7.66 4.86
C MET A 116 13.10 -6.33 5.53
N GLN A 117 14.28 -5.79 5.28
CA GLN A 117 14.71 -4.48 5.76
C GLN A 117 13.79 -3.37 5.23
N LEU A 118 13.55 -3.35 3.92
CA LEU A 118 12.64 -2.38 3.29
C LEU A 118 11.20 -2.53 3.82
N ALA A 119 10.73 -3.76 4.01
CA ALA A 119 9.40 -3.99 4.58
C ALA A 119 9.25 -3.37 5.98
N ARG A 120 10.28 -3.52 6.83
CA ARG A 120 10.32 -2.96 8.20
C ARG A 120 10.48 -1.45 8.24
N ALA A 121 11.14 -0.86 7.24
CA ALA A 121 11.47 0.57 7.21
C ALA A 121 10.24 1.50 7.27
N GLY A 122 9.03 0.98 7.01
CA GLY A 122 7.78 1.75 7.11
C GLY A 122 7.34 2.14 8.53
N GLY A 123 8.05 1.70 9.57
CA GLY A 123 7.73 2.05 10.96
C GLY A 123 6.44 1.44 11.52
N GLY A 124 5.94 0.42 10.86
CA GLY A 124 4.68 -0.29 11.15
C GLY A 124 3.68 -0.22 10.01
N SER A 125 3.06 -1.35 9.72
CA SER A 125 2.05 -1.49 8.67
C SER A 125 0.87 -2.31 9.16
N LEU A 126 -0.35 -1.94 8.78
CA LEU A 126 -1.55 -2.74 9.05
C LEU A 126 -1.45 -4.11 8.37
N ALA A 127 -1.09 -4.10 7.10
CA ALA A 127 -1.04 -5.29 6.29
C ALA A 127 0.15 -5.29 5.34
N GLY A 128 0.66 -6.48 5.05
CA GLY A 128 1.59 -6.76 3.98
C GLY A 128 1.13 -7.96 3.17
N THR A 129 1.51 -8.01 1.90
CA THR A 129 1.30 -9.19 1.05
C THR A 129 2.64 -9.66 0.51
N LEU A 130 2.93 -10.92 0.71
CA LEU A 130 4.06 -11.60 0.10
C LEU A 130 3.56 -12.50 -1.04
N VAL A 131 4.10 -12.31 -2.22
CA VAL A 131 3.81 -13.16 -3.37
C VAL A 131 4.96 -14.13 -3.59
N THR A 132 4.76 -15.41 -3.28
CA THR A 132 5.76 -16.45 -3.47
C THR A 132 5.13 -17.83 -3.51
N ALA A 133 5.70 -18.74 -4.33
CA ALA A 133 5.38 -20.16 -4.30
C ALA A 133 6.34 -20.98 -3.41
N ASP A 134 7.45 -20.36 -2.95
CA ASP A 134 8.45 -21.03 -2.10
C ASP A 134 8.09 -20.87 -0.61
N THR A 135 7.68 -21.96 0.01
CA THR A 135 7.35 -22.02 1.44
C THR A 135 8.53 -21.62 2.34
N ARG A 136 9.76 -21.86 1.93
CA ARG A 136 10.95 -21.47 2.69
C ARG A 136 11.10 -19.94 2.69
N VAL A 137 10.93 -19.30 1.53
CA VAL A 137 10.91 -17.83 1.43
C VAL A 137 9.79 -17.25 2.29
N ALA A 138 8.59 -17.86 2.25
CA ALA A 138 7.47 -17.42 3.07
C ALA A 138 7.79 -17.46 4.57
N ARG A 139 8.36 -18.56 5.06
CA ARG A 139 8.75 -18.72 6.47
C ARG A 139 9.83 -17.72 6.89
N GLN A 140 10.84 -17.50 6.05
CA GLN A 140 11.91 -16.54 6.31
C GLN A 140 11.35 -15.11 6.38
N PHE A 141 10.47 -14.74 5.46
CA PHE A 141 9.86 -13.41 5.45
C PHE A 141 8.98 -13.19 6.69
N ILE A 142 8.16 -14.17 7.07
CA ILE A 142 7.34 -14.10 8.29
C ILE A 142 8.25 -13.87 9.50
N ALA A 143 9.28 -14.69 9.68
CA ALA A 143 10.20 -14.57 10.81
C ALA A 143 10.91 -13.20 10.85
N GLY A 144 11.28 -12.65 9.69
CA GLY A 144 11.99 -11.38 9.60
C GLY A 144 11.12 -10.13 9.62
N ALA A 145 9.86 -10.18 9.18
CA ALA A 145 9.01 -9.01 8.94
C ALA A 145 7.73 -8.97 9.78
N ALA A 146 7.32 -10.06 10.43
CA ALA A 146 6.04 -10.14 11.15
C ALA A 146 5.88 -9.05 12.22
N ARG A 147 6.93 -8.73 12.96
CA ARG A 147 6.90 -7.68 13.99
C ARG A 147 6.61 -6.27 13.48
N ALA A 148 6.72 -6.05 12.17
CA ALA A 148 6.46 -4.76 11.53
C ALA A 148 5.08 -4.69 10.84
N HIS A 149 4.28 -5.75 10.92
CA HIS A 149 2.99 -5.85 10.23
C HIS A 149 1.92 -6.41 11.18
N GLY A 150 0.72 -5.85 11.11
CA GLY A 150 -0.44 -6.39 11.84
C GLY A 150 -0.88 -7.74 11.28
N ARG A 151 -0.80 -7.90 9.97
CA ARG A 151 -1.03 -9.18 9.28
C ARG A 151 -0.21 -9.27 8.00
N ILE A 152 0.15 -10.49 7.63
CA ILE A 152 0.83 -10.79 6.36
C ILE A 152 -0.01 -11.82 5.61
N GLN A 153 -0.43 -11.45 4.40
CA GLN A 153 -1.05 -12.37 3.47
C GLN A 153 0.03 -13.00 2.58
N ILE A 154 -0.03 -14.30 2.41
CA ILE A 154 0.85 -15.02 1.49
C ILE A 154 0.04 -15.47 0.29
N LEU A 155 0.45 -15.05 -0.89
CA LEU A 155 -0.20 -15.39 -2.15
C LEU A 155 0.75 -16.19 -3.03
N ASN A 156 0.18 -17.16 -3.71
CA ASN A 156 0.77 -17.87 -4.84
C ASN A 156 -0.25 -17.91 -5.99
N GLN A 157 0.09 -18.57 -7.09
CA GLN A 157 -0.78 -18.65 -8.26
C GLN A 157 -2.15 -19.30 -7.97
N GLU A 158 -2.21 -20.24 -7.04
CA GLU A 158 -3.46 -20.93 -6.68
C GLU A 158 -4.29 -20.07 -5.73
N SER A 159 -3.71 -19.66 -4.61
CA SER A 159 -4.42 -18.90 -3.57
C SER A 159 -4.85 -17.50 -4.04
N SER A 160 -4.20 -16.93 -5.05
CA SER A 160 -4.59 -15.62 -5.58
C SER A 160 -5.97 -15.60 -6.27
N LYS A 161 -6.44 -16.76 -6.74
CA LYS A 161 -7.76 -16.88 -7.41
C LYS A 161 -8.92 -16.73 -6.43
N GLU A 162 -8.72 -17.11 -5.17
CA GLU A 162 -9.74 -17.09 -4.12
C GLU A 162 -9.47 -16.02 -3.06
N SER A 163 -8.42 -15.22 -3.24
CA SER A 163 -8.04 -14.20 -2.27
C SER A 163 -9.03 -13.05 -2.24
N THR A 164 -9.51 -12.72 -1.04
CA THR A 164 -10.30 -11.51 -0.78
C THR A 164 -9.45 -10.24 -0.66
N GLY A 165 -8.12 -10.36 -0.80
CA GLY A 165 -7.17 -9.28 -0.57
C GLY A 165 -6.86 -9.06 0.92
N HIS A 166 -5.82 -8.27 1.17
CA HIS A 166 -5.37 -8.00 2.55
C HIS A 166 -6.09 -6.82 3.22
N GLY A 167 -6.93 -6.11 2.48
CA GLY A 167 -7.64 -4.91 2.96
C GLY A 167 -8.79 -5.21 3.92
N SER A 168 -9.40 -6.39 3.81
CA SER A 168 -10.56 -6.77 4.60
C SER A 168 -10.21 -7.86 5.60
N PRO A 169 -9.95 -7.54 6.87
CA PRO A 169 -9.70 -8.55 7.89
C PRO A 169 -11.00 -9.34 8.19
N LEU A 170 -10.84 -10.61 8.49
CA LEU A 170 -11.96 -11.40 9.00
C LEU A 170 -12.39 -10.86 10.37
N PRO A 171 -13.69 -10.96 10.74
CA PRO A 171 -14.22 -10.39 11.98
C PRO A 171 -13.52 -10.87 13.26
N GLN A 172 -12.91 -12.04 13.24
CA GLN A 172 -12.19 -12.61 14.37
C GLN A 172 -10.74 -12.14 14.48
N LEU A 173 -10.20 -11.43 13.48
CA LEU A 173 -8.83 -10.93 13.49
C LEU A 173 -8.77 -9.52 14.06
N VAL A 174 -7.65 -9.19 14.69
CA VAL A 174 -7.39 -7.83 15.14
C VAL A 174 -7.09 -6.92 13.93
N HIS A 175 -7.75 -5.76 13.89
CA HIS A 175 -7.51 -4.74 12.87
C HIS A 175 -6.56 -3.67 13.43
N GLY A 176 -5.31 -3.98 13.45
CA GLY A 176 -4.28 -3.10 13.96
C GLY A 176 -2.92 -3.55 13.49
N GLY A 177 -1.90 -2.87 13.93
CA GLY A 177 -0.53 -3.20 13.62
C GLY A 177 0.45 -2.48 14.54
N PRO A 178 1.73 -2.81 14.44
CA PRO A 178 2.76 -2.20 15.26
C PRO A 178 3.06 -0.77 14.82
N GLY A 179 3.67 0.00 15.74
CA GLY A 179 4.18 1.34 15.46
C GLY A 179 3.11 2.27 14.91
N ARG A 180 3.40 2.94 13.81
CA ARG A 180 2.51 3.93 13.18
C ARG A 180 1.19 3.36 12.66
N ALA A 181 1.09 2.06 12.49
CA ALA A 181 -0.16 1.42 12.09
C ALA A 181 -1.23 1.49 13.17
N GLY A 182 -0.83 1.75 14.42
CA GLY A 182 -1.73 1.77 15.56
C GLY A 182 -2.23 0.38 15.92
N GLY A 183 -2.32 0.12 17.22
CA GLY A 183 -2.92 -1.09 17.75
C GLY A 183 -4.39 -0.87 18.05
N GLY A 184 -5.16 -1.94 18.12
CA GLY A 184 -6.52 -1.87 18.57
C GLY A 184 -7.38 -3.04 18.15
N GLU A 185 -8.44 -3.22 18.88
CA GLU A 185 -9.48 -4.22 18.60
C GLU A 185 -10.68 -3.57 17.90
N GLU A 186 -10.43 -2.70 16.94
CA GLU A 186 -11.44 -1.93 16.21
C GLU A 186 -12.23 -2.76 15.19
N LEU A 187 -12.35 -4.03 15.44
CA LEU A 187 -13.03 -4.91 14.51
C LEU A 187 -14.51 -4.99 14.76
N GLY A 188 -15.23 -5.35 13.73
CA GLY A 188 -16.63 -5.72 13.82
C GLY A 188 -16.88 -6.91 14.77
N GLY A 189 -18.14 -7.21 15.02
CA GLY A 189 -18.57 -8.28 15.89
C GLY A 189 -18.39 -8.00 17.39
N LEU A 190 -18.37 -9.06 18.19
CA LEU A 190 -18.36 -8.97 19.66
C LEU A 190 -17.10 -8.28 20.23
N ARG A 191 -15.96 -8.34 19.53
CA ARG A 191 -14.73 -7.66 19.97
C ARG A 191 -14.86 -6.15 19.93
N ALA A 192 -15.42 -5.62 18.85
CA ALA A 192 -15.68 -4.18 18.75
C ALA A 192 -16.62 -3.70 19.83
N VAL A 193 -17.73 -4.43 20.07
CA VAL A 193 -18.66 -4.11 21.16
C VAL A 193 -17.97 -4.07 22.51
N LYS A 194 -17.12 -5.07 22.82
CA LYS A 194 -16.35 -5.09 24.08
C LYS A 194 -15.39 -3.92 24.18
N HIS A 195 -14.74 -3.52 23.09
CA HIS A 195 -13.82 -2.38 23.08
C HIS A 195 -14.54 -1.09 23.48
N TYR A 196 -15.71 -0.82 22.89
CA TYR A 196 -16.51 0.37 23.21
C TYR A 196 -17.19 0.31 24.58
N LEU A 197 -17.27 -0.84 25.21
CA LEU A 197 -17.82 -1.02 26.56
C LEU A 197 -16.74 -0.98 27.65
N GLN A 198 -15.49 -0.75 27.32
CA GLN A 198 -14.43 -0.62 28.33
C GLN A 198 -14.68 0.61 29.21
N ARG A 199 -14.69 0.37 30.52
CA ARG A 199 -14.67 1.45 31.49
C ARG A 199 -13.24 1.99 31.61
N THR A 200 -13.10 3.30 31.52
CA THR A 200 -11.93 4.01 32.03
C THR A 200 -12.21 4.29 33.50
N GLU A 201 -11.45 3.73 34.41
CA GLU A 201 -11.40 4.13 35.82
C GLU A 201 -10.48 5.30 35.98
#